data_b5424e10f51bbbfda88b67a208a376ca
#
_entry.id   b5424e10f51bbbfda88b67a208a376ca
#
_cell.length_a   1.000
_cell.length_b   1.000
_cell.length_c   1.000
_cell.angle_alpha   90.00
_cell.angle_beta   90.00
_cell.angle_gamma   90.00
#
_symmetry.space_group_name_H-M   'P 1'
#
loop_
_entity.id
_entity.type
_entity.pdbx_description
1 polymer ?
#
loop_
_entity_poly.entity_id
_entity_poly.type
_entity_poly.pdbx_seq_one_letter_code
_entity_poly.pdbx_strand_id
1 'polypeptide(L)'
;TSPLFQLCRIWEVVNTITLKIKNPEGSKYKWGEKIPTLEEKELIAEYLLKNESLSFTKLLEILNLKKDDVYVNKQILKGIKGNETYASIHKILGDNNLLNFDVSIIPTEKTSILVDKQTGEILEERAGLELDASLEKQPLYQLWHTIYSLKDLEECKNALTKRFGFDEEISEKLSKIDFNKQAFGNKSNKAMRKILPFLMEGYDYSESCSLAGYNHSNSLTKDEREQKKTIDRLELLTKNSLRQPIVEKILNQMINVVNAIIEQYGKPSEIRVELARELKQSKDERNDADLQNSKNKKLNEEIGKRLTELGLPATKRYIQKYKFIFPSLSKIVVELLFFIAILYCS
;
A
#
# COMPACT_ATOMS: atom_id res chain seq x y z
N THR A 1 9.02 -1.59 -2.51
CA THR A 1 10.19 -2.41 -2.14
C THR A 1 11.51 -1.62 -2.09
N SER A 2 11.57 -0.31 -2.47
CA SER A 2 12.83 0.47 -2.37
C SER A 2 13.38 0.50 -0.94
N PRO A 3 14.70 0.53 -0.74
CA PRO A 3 15.30 0.62 0.59
C PRO A 3 14.78 1.81 1.42
N LEU A 4 14.62 2.98 0.79
CA LEU A 4 14.04 4.16 1.43
C LEU A 4 12.59 3.93 1.87
N PHE A 5 11.78 3.28 1.04
CA PHE A 5 10.40 2.95 1.41
C PHE A 5 10.33 1.98 2.59
N GLN A 6 11.19 0.94 2.58
CA GLN A 6 11.25 -0.01 3.69
C GLN A 6 11.63 0.67 5.00
N LEU A 7 12.62 1.56 4.96
CA LEU A 7 13.06 2.34 6.11
C LEU A 7 11.93 3.22 6.66
N CYS A 8 11.28 4.01 5.79
CA CYS A 8 10.17 4.88 6.18
C CYS A 8 9.00 4.07 6.78
N ARG A 9 8.61 2.98 6.14
CA ARG A 9 7.52 2.10 6.60
C ARG A 9 7.82 1.46 7.97
N ILE A 10 9.06 1.05 8.21
CA ILE A 10 9.46 0.45 9.48
C ILE A 10 9.31 1.48 10.60
N TRP A 11 9.82 2.69 10.42
CA TRP A 11 9.71 3.74 11.41
C TRP A 11 8.25 4.19 11.66
N GLU A 12 7.42 4.24 10.62
CA GLU A 12 5.98 4.49 10.78
C GLU A 12 5.33 3.44 11.67
N VAL A 13 5.62 2.16 11.43
CA VAL A 13 5.05 1.07 12.23
C VAL A 13 5.59 1.09 13.66
N VAL A 14 6.89 1.30 13.84
CA VAL A 14 7.53 1.33 15.16
C VAL A 14 6.93 2.45 16.03
N ASN A 15 6.67 3.62 15.46
CA ASN A 15 6.05 4.74 16.18
C ASN A 15 4.58 4.51 16.57
N THR A 16 3.91 3.52 15.95
CA THR A 16 2.53 3.16 16.31
C THR A 16 2.43 2.03 17.34
N ILE A 17 3.56 1.48 17.79
CA ILE A 17 3.57 0.39 18.78
C ILE A 17 3.11 0.92 20.13
N THR A 18 1.99 0.39 20.61
CA THR A 18 1.47 0.63 21.95
C THR A 18 1.18 -0.72 22.61
N LEU A 19 1.65 -0.88 23.83
CA LEU A 19 1.50 -2.08 24.63
C LEU A 19 0.66 -1.78 25.85
N LYS A 20 -0.12 -2.74 26.34
CA LYS A 20 -0.74 -2.69 27.66
C LYS A 20 0.05 -3.59 28.58
N ILE A 21 0.60 -3.03 29.64
CA ILE A 21 1.35 -3.74 30.66
C ILE A 21 0.55 -3.85 31.94
N LYS A 22 0.75 -4.92 32.69
CA LYS A 22 0.14 -5.13 33.98
C LYS A 22 0.68 -4.10 34.98
N ASN A 23 -0.21 -3.40 35.63
CA ASN A 23 0.21 -2.44 36.66
C ASN A 23 0.75 -3.15 37.89
N PRO A 24 1.67 -2.52 38.66
CA PRO A 24 2.16 -3.04 39.93
C PRO A 24 1.03 -3.36 40.91
N GLU A 25 1.26 -4.29 41.79
CA GLU A 25 0.34 -4.63 42.88
C GLU A 25 -0.02 -3.37 43.68
N GLY A 26 -1.32 -3.19 43.98
CA GLY A 26 -1.85 -2.00 44.65
C GLY A 26 -2.38 -0.89 43.74
N SER A 27 -2.22 -1.00 42.43
CA SER A 27 -2.82 -0.07 41.49
C SER A 27 -4.34 -0.27 41.37
N LYS A 28 -5.09 0.84 41.31
CA LYS A 28 -6.56 0.86 41.08
C LYS A 28 -6.94 0.23 39.73
N TYR A 29 -6.07 0.33 38.71
CA TYR A 29 -6.28 -0.20 37.37
C TYR A 29 -5.41 -1.42 37.15
N LYS A 30 -5.96 -2.44 36.52
CA LYS A 30 -5.27 -3.71 36.27
C LYS A 30 -4.18 -3.60 35.21
N TRP A 31 -4.36 -2.71 34.22
CA TRP A 31 -3.50 -2.52 33.06
C TRP A 31 -3.18 -1.04 32.85
N GLY A 32 -1.92 -0.76 32.51
CA GLY A 32 -1.43 0.54 32.07
C GLY A 32 -1.00 0.51 30.60
N GLU A 33 -0.87 1.67 30.01
CA GLU A 33 -0.35 1.83 28.64
C GLU A 33 1.16 2.04 28.71
N LYS A 34 1.91 1.34 27.83
CA LYS A 34 3.33 1.54 27.62
C LYS A 34 3.56 1.86 26.15
N ILE A 35 4.09 3.03 25.90
CA ILE A 35 4.64 3.45 24.60
C ILE A 35 6.15 3.24 24.70
N PRO A 36 6.80 2.55 23.73
CA PRO A 36 8.25 2.38 23.74
C PRO A 36 8.98 3.74 23.73
N THR A 37 10.05 3.84 24.50
CA THR A 37 10.94 5.01 24.48
C THR A 37 11.64 5.12 23.11
N LEU A 38 12.27 6.27 22.82
CA LEU A 38 12.99 6.45 21.56
C LEU A 38 14.09 5.38 21.40
N GLU A 39 14.87 5.12 22.45
CA GLU A 39 15.90 4.08 22.47
C GLU A 39 15.32 2.67 22.18
N GLU A 40 14.19 2.35 22.83
CA GLU A 40 13.49 1.07 22.58
C GLU A 40 12.98 1.00 21.12
N LYS A 41 12.48 2.11 20.56
CA LYS A 41 12.05 2.21 19.15
C LYS A 41 13.23 2.01 18.19
N GLU A 42 14.40 2.59 18.49
CA GLU A 42 15.62 2.43 17.70
C GLU A 42 16.07 0.97 17.65
N LEU A 43 16.08 0.27 18.79
CA LEU A 43 16.40 -1.16 18.86
C LEU A 43 15.43 -2.03 18.04
N ILE A 44 14.13 -1.72 18.11
CA ILE A 44 13.10 -2.40 17.32
C ILE A 44 13.31 -2.14 15.83
N ALA A 45 13.55 -0.86 15.45
CA ALA A 45 13.78 -0.48 14.07
C ALA A 45 15.05 -1.13 13.50
N GLU A 46 16.15 -1.13 14.24
CA GLU A 46 17.40 -1.80 13.83
C GLU A 46 17.20 -3.28 13.57
N TYR A 47 16.48 -3.97 14.44
CA TYR A 47 16.15 -5.38 14.23
C TYR A 47 15.30 -5.58 12.97
N LEU A 48 14.25 -4.76 12.78
CA LEU A 48 13.36 -4.86 11.62
C LEU A 48 14.04 -4.50 10.30
N LEU A 49 15.05 -3.64 10.32
CA LEU A 49 15.83 -3.28 9.13
C LEU A 49 16.68 -4.44 8.60
N LYS A 50 17.15 -5.33 9.48
CA LYS A 50 17.98 -6.48 9.13
C LYS A 50 17.19 -7.78 8.93
N ASN A 51 15.93 -7.84 9.38
CA ASN A 51 15.13 -9.05 9.37
C ASN A 51 13.83 -8.90 8.59
N GLU A 52 13.31 -10.01 8.08
CA GLU A 52 12.05 -10.07 7.33
C GLU A 52 10.82 -9.78 8.21
N SER A 53 10.89 -10.14 9.49
CA SER A 53 9.81 -9.94 10.46
C SER A 53 10.33 -9.94 11.90
N LEU A 54 9.58 -9.30 12.78
CA LEU A 54 9.78 -9.32 14.23
C LEU A 54 8.61 -10.08 14.88
N SER A 55 8.89 -11.20 15.51
CA SER A 55 7.90 -11.96 16.26
C SER A 55 7.55 -11.26 17.58
N PHE A 56 6.36 -11.54 18.12
CA PHE A 56 5.95 -11.00 19.42
C PHE A 56 6.92 -11.38 20.55
N THR A 57 7.42 -12.62 20.56
CA THR A 57 8.40 -13.07 21.54
C THR A 57 9.69 -12.25 21.47
N LYS A 58 10.19 -11.99 20.26
CA LYS A 58 11.40 -11.19 20.07
C LYS A 58 11.19 -9.72 20.44
N LEU A 59 9.99 -9.18 20.18
CA LEU A 59 9.62 -7.83 20.65
C LEU A 59 9.69 -7.73 22.17
N LEU A 60 9.18 -8.74 22.91
CA LEU A 60 9.24 -8.77 24.36
C LEU A 60 10.67 -8.87 24.88
N GLU A 61 11.54 -9.65 24.21
CA GLU A 61 12.97 -9.71 24.55
C GLU A 61 13.64 -8.34 24.41
N ILE A 62 13.42 -7.64 23.28
CA ILE A 62 13.99 -6.30 23.05
C ILE A 62 13.52 -5.31 24.13
N LEU A 63 12.25 -5.39 24.53
CA LEU A 63 11.66 -4.51 25.53
C LEU A 63 11.87 -4.98 26.98
N ASN A 64 12.56 -6.12 27.17
CA ASN A 64 12.77 -6.75 28.47
C ASN A 64 11.46 -6.96 29.26
N LEU A 65 10.41 -7.44 28.60
CA LEU A 65 9.06 -7.67 29.15
C LEU A 65 8.71 -9.15 29.21
N LYS A 66 7.92 -9.54 30.22
CA LYS A 66 7.39 -10.90 30.34
C LYS A 66 6.06 -11.03 29.63
N LYS A 67 5.82 -12.16 28.96
CA LYS A 67 4.62 -12.41 28.17
C LYS A 67 3.32 -12.30 28.98
N ASP A 68 3.33 -12.77 30.23
CA ASP A 68 2.14 -12.79 31.10
C ASP A 68 1.76 -11.40 31.64
N ASP A 69 2.67 -10.43 31.51
CA ASP A 69 2.48 -9.06 31.96
C ASP A 69 2.13 -8.09 30.85
N VAL A 70 1.97 -8.59 29.60
CA VAL A 70 1.75 -7.76 28.42
C VAL A 70 0.52 -8.22 27.64
N TYR A 71 -0.30 -7.25 27.26
CA TYR A 71 -1.40 -7.44 26.32
C TYR A 71 -1.22 -6.51 25.12
N VAL A 72 -1.38 -7.05 23.91
CA VAL A 72 -1.25 -6.31 22.64
C VAL A 72 -2.41 -6.63 21.70
N ASN A 73 -2.57 -5.80 20.69
CA ASN A 73 -3.55 -6.05 19.65
C ASN A 73 -3.17 -7.26 18.78
N LYS A 74 -4.15 -7.80 18.04
CA LYS A 74 -3.94 -8.99 17.18
C LYS A 74 -2.89 -8.79 16.08
N GLN A 75 -2.65 -7.55 15.66
CA GLN A 75 -1.66 -7.25 14.61
C GLN A 75 -0.24 -7.46 15.12
N ILE A 76 0.06 -6.96 16.31
CA ILE A 76 1.37 -7.15 16.95
C ILE A 76 1.61 -8.63 17.29
N LEU A 77 0.58 -9.35 17.73
CA LEU A 77 0.66 -10.80 17.99
C LEU A 77 1.04 -11.63 16.76
N LYS A 78 0.59 -11.21 15.57
CA LYS A 78 0.93 -11.87 14.30
C LYS A 78 2.37 -11.59 13.83
N GLY A 79 3.06 -10.69 14.52
CA GLY A 79 4.37 -10.21 14.14
C GLY A 79 4.35 -8.97 13.25
N ILE A 80 5.43 -8.22 13.33
CA ILE A 80 5.63 -6.98 12.58
C ILE A 80 6.51 -7.29 11.36
N LYS A 81 6.08 -6.88 10.18
CA LYS A 81 6.88 -7.06 8.97
C LYS A 81 8.10 -6.15 8.97
N GLY A 82 9.27 -6.73 8.74
CA GLY A 82 10.53 -6.02 8.62
C GLY A 82 10.92 -5.70 7.17
N ASN A 83 12.22 -5.63 6.90
CA ASN A 83 12.79 -5.24 5.61
C ASN A 83 12.88 -6.44 4.66
N GLU A 84 11.81 -6.67 3.90
CA GLU A 84 11.75 -7.75 2.91
C GLU A 84 12.84 -7.64 1.84
N THR A 85 13.23 -6.43 1.47
CA THR A 85 14.26 -6.19 0.43
C THR A 85 15.63 -6.60 0.94
N TYR A 86 16.02 -6.14 2.13
CA TYR A 86 17.27 -6.54 2.77
C TYR A 86 17.32 -8.05 2.97
N ALA A 87 16.28 -8.61 3.58
CA ALA A 87 16.23 -10.03 3.91
C ALA A 87 16.32 -10.93 2.66
N SER A 88 15.69 -10.52 1.54
CA SER A 88 15.77 -11.28 0.29
C SER A 88 17.18 -11.28 -0.30
N ILE A 89 17.88 -10.15 -0.25
CA ILE A 89 19.26 -10.04 -0.73
C ILE A 89 20.22 -10.75 0.24
N HIS A 90 20.04 -10.56 1.55
CA HIS A 90 20.87 -11.18 2.57
C HIS A 90 20.82 -12.72 2.55
N LYS A 91 19.68 -13.33 2.22
CA LYS A 91 19.55 -14.78 2.02
C LYS A 91 20.51 -15.34 0.96
N ILE A 92 20.93 -14.50 0.01
CA ILE A 92 21.81 -14.91 -1.10
C ILE A 92 23.27 -14.51 -0.82
N LEU A 93 23.48 -13.28 -0.35
CA LEU A 93 24.83 -12.74 -0.13
C LEU A 93 25.41 -13.05 1.23
N GLY A 94 24.57 -13.44 2.24
CA GLY A 94 25.01 -13.49 3.63
C GLY A 94 25.44 -12.12 4.15
N ASP A 95 26.31 -12.10 5.15
CA ASP A 95 26.90 -10.87 5.67
C ASP A 95 27.85 -10.26 4.63
N ASN A 96 27.47 -9.14 4.05
CA ASN A 96 28.21 -8.45 3.00
C ASN A 96 28.15 -6.92 3.21
N ASN A 97 29.30 -6.26 3.02
CA ASN A 97 29.39 -4.80 3.19
C ASN A 97 28.48 -4.01 2.23
N LEU A 98 28.09 -4.60 1.09
CA LEU A 98 27.13 -3.98 0.17
C LEU A 98 25.74 -3.80 0.79
N LEU A 99 25.44 -4.50 1.88
CA LEU A 99 24.18 -4.40 2.60
C LEU A 99 24.18 -3.31 3.68
N ASN A 100 25.31 -2.67 3.93
CA ASN A 100 25.37 -1.52 4.81
C ASN A 100 24.62 -0.36 4.19
N PHE A 101 23.77 0.27 4.98
CA PHE A 101 22.91 1.35 4.54
C PHE A 101 22.88 2.46 5.58
N ASP A 102 23.56 3.56 5.28
CA ASP A 102 23.68 4.70 6.18
C ASP A 102 22.67 5.79 5.85
N VAL A 103 22.12 6.41 6.88
CA VAL A 103 21.15 7.49 6.77
C VAL A 103 21.83 8.78 7.25
N SER A 104 22.16 9.65 6.32
CA SER A 104 22.69 10.99 6.61
C SER A 104 21.58 12.01 6.55
N ILE A 105 21.35 12.73 7.65
CA ILE A 105 20.34 13.78 7.77
C ILE A 105 21.04 15.14 7.68
N ILE A 106 20.53 16.01 6.82
CA ILE A 106 21.04 17.36 6.63
C ILE A 106 19.97 18.41 6.98
N PRO A 107 20.34 19.55 7.56
CA PRO A 107 19.42 20.66 7.78
C PRO A 107 19.03 21.29 6.44
N THR A 108 17.82 21.81 6.38
CA THR A 108 17.29 22.56 5.22
C THR A 108 17.04 24.01 5.63
N GLU A 109 16.99 24.92 4.65
CA GLU A 109 16.67 26.34 4.88
C GLU A 109 15.19 26.54 5.28
N LYS A 110 14.33 25.54 5.12
CA LYS A 110 12.91 25.64 5.46
C LYS A 110 12.70 25.42 6.95
N THR A 111 11.85 26.24 7.54
CA THR A 111 11.37 26.06 8.91
C THR A 111 10.38 24.92 8.97
N SER A 112 10.55 24.04 9.94
CA SER A 112 9.60 22.96 10.28
C SER A 112 8.70 23.43 11.42
N ILE A 113 7.39 23.26 11.27
CA ILE A 113 6.38 23.73 12.24
C ILE A 113 5.48 22.59 12.60
N LEU A 114 5.37 22.30 13.90
CA LEU A 114 4.38 21.39 14.46
C LEU A 114 3.24 22.20 15.07
N VAL A 115 2.03 21.93 14.64
CA VAL A 115 0.83 22.65 15.06
C VAL A 115 -0.12 21.68 15.76
N ASP A 116 -0.70 22.10 16.89
CA ASP A 116 -1.79 21.37 17.53
C ASP A 116 -3.01 21.32 16.60
N LYS A 117 -3.52 20.12 16.37
CA LYS A 117 -4.62 19.88 15.42
C LYS A 117 -5.97 20.41 15.92
N GLN A 118 -6.13 20.61 17.23
CA GLN A 118 -7.39 21.04 17.85
C GLN A 118 -7.43 22.55 18.05
N THR A 119 -6.33 23.10 18.55
CA THR A 119 -6.25 24.54 18.90
C THR A 119 -5.67 25.38 17.77
N GLY A 120 -4.85 24.78 16.86
CA GLY A 120 -4.12 25.50 15.83
C GLY A 120 -2.90 26.25 16.36
N GLU A 121 -2.51 26.03 17.61
CA GLU A 121 -1.32 26.64 18.21
C GLU A 121 -0.05 25.99 17.72
N ILE A 122 1.01 26.79 17.57
CA ILE A 122 2.35 26.28 17.19
C ILE A 122 2.95 25.61 18.43
N LEU A 123 3.14 24.29 18.34
CA LEU A 123 3.77 23.49 19.41
C LEU A 123 5.28 23.53 19.33
N GLU A 124 5.83 23.52 18.12
CA GLU A 124 7.26 23.48 17.88
C GLU A 124 7.61 24.17 16.55
N GLU A 125 8.68 24.95 16.56
CA GLU A 125 9.26 25.59 15.38
C GLU A 125 10.77 25.39 15.39
N ARG A 126 11.32 24.82 14.31
CA ARG A 126 12.75 24.51 14.20
C ARG A 126 13.23 24.45 12.76
N ALA A 127 14.53 24.29 12.55
CA ALA A 127 15.10 24.07 11.23
C ALA A 127 14.54 22.78 10.61
N GLY A 128 14.26 22.80 9.33
CA GLY A 128 13.82 21.64 8.57
C GLY A 128 14.95 20.62 8.42
N LEU A 129 14.58 19.35 8.27
CA LEU A 129 15.50 18.24 8.06
C LEU A 129 15.14 17.50 6.78
N GLU A 130 16.15 16.97 6.10
CA GLU A 130 15.98 16.13 4.93
C GLU A 130 17.08 15.07 4.88
N LEU A 131 16.77 13.90 4.32
CA LEU A 131 17.79 12.91 4.01
C LEU A 131 18.68 13.37 2.86
N ASP A 132 19.98 13.19 3.02
CA ASP A 132 20.94 13.48 1.97
C ASP A 132 20.65 12.64 0.71
N ALA A 133 20.84 13.27 -0.45
CA ALA A 133 20.68 12.65 -1.76
C ALA A 133 21.71 11.52 -2.06
N SER A 134 22.78 11.43 -1.26
CA SER A 134 23.78 10.35 -1.36
C SER A 134 23.20 8.95 -1.10
N LEU A 135 22.05 8.87 -0.43
CA LEU A 135 21.33 7.62 -0.16
C LEU A 135 21.15 6.74 -1.40
N GLU A 136 20.78 7.33 -2.53
CA GLU A 136 20.56 6.60 -3.79
C GLU A 136 21.85 6.11 -4.44
N LYS A 137 23.00 6.62 -4.02
CA LYS A 137 24.33 6.21 -4.50
C LYS A 137 24.89 5.04 -3.70
N GLN A 138 24.28 4.70 -2.57
CA GLN A 138 24.75 3.62 -1.72
C GLN A 138 24.61 2.24 -2.37
N PRO A 139 25.52 1.30 -2.09
CA PRO A 139 25.55 0.00 -2.76
C PRO A 139 24.24 -0.78 -2.68
N LEU A 140 23.61 -0.85 -1.52
CA LEU A 140 22.33 -1.54 -1.35
C LEU A 140 21.22 -0.94 -2.23
N TYR A 141 21.16 0.39 -2.31
CA TYR A 141 20.17 1.07 -3.14
C TYR A 141 20.42 0.79 -4.63
N GLN A 142 21.67 0.85 -5.06
CA GLN A 142 22.05 0.57 -6.44
C GLN A 142 21.81 -0.90 -6.82
N LEU A 143 22.09 -1.83 -5.90
CA LEU A 143 21.81 -3.25 -6.10
C LEU A 143 20.31 -3.51 -6.26
N TRP A 144 19.50 -3.01 -5.32
CA TRP A 144 18.06 -3.09 -5.42
C TRP A 144 17.54 -2.47 -6.72
N HIS A 145 18.01 -1.27 -7.08
CA HIS A 145 17.58 -0.57 -8.30
C HIS A 145 17.92 -1.36 -9.56
N THR A 146 19.09 -1.99 -9.62
CA THR A 146 19.50 -2.83 -10.75
C THR A 146 18.57 -4.03 -10.92
N ILE A 147 18.26 -4.75 -9.82
CA ILE A 147 17.36 -5.90 -9.86
C ILE A 147 15.90 -5.47 -10.18
N TYR A 148 15.46 -4.33 -9.64
CA TYR A 148 14.10 -3.84 -9.84
C TYR A 148 13.84 -3.33 -11.26
N SER A 149 14.82 -2.65 -11.88
CA SER A 149 14.63 -1.96 -13.16
C SER A 149 14.82 -2.87 -14.37
N LEU A 150 15.66 -3.90 -14.27
CA LEU A 150 15.94 -4.83 -15.37
C LEU A 150 15.00 -6.03 -15.29
N LYS A 151 14.10 -6.12 -16.27
CA LYS A 151 13.09 -7.20 -16.33
C LYS A 151 13.61 -8.45 -17.00
N ASP A 152 14.57 -8.31 -17.91
CA ASP A 152 15.22 -9.43 -18.56
C ASP A 152 16.25 -10.05 -17.63
N LEU A 153 16.16 -11.39 -17.41
CA LEU A 153 17.02 -12.11 -16.47
C LEU A 153 18.48 -12.11 -16.90
N GLU A 154 18.76 -12.27 -18.18
CA GLU A 154 20.12 -12.30 -18.70
C GLU A 154 20.77 -10.91 -18.66
N GLU A 155 20.00 -9.87 -19.00
CA GLU A 155 20.47 -8.48 -18.88
C GLU A 155 20.75 -8.13 -17.41
N CYS A 156 19.87 -8.52 -16.48
CA CYS A 156 20.05 -8.31 -15.06
C CYS A 156 21.30 -9.06 -14.54
N LYS A 157 21.46 -10.34 -14.88
CA LYS A 157 22.63 -11.16 -14.54
C LYS A 157 23.94 -10.50 -15.02
N ASN A 158 23.99 -10.09 -16.28
CA ASN A 158 25.14 -9.40 -16.85
C ASN A 158 25.47 -8.07 -16.16
N ALA A 159 24.43 -7.30 -15.80
CA ALA A 159 24.60 -6.04 -15.07
C ALA A 159 25.14 -6.28 -13.65
N LEU A 160 24.66 -7.30 -12.94
CA LEU A 160 25.11 -7.67 -11.60
C LEU A 160 26.58 -8.12 -11.62
N THR A 161 26.97 -8.95 -12.55
CA THR A 161 28.39 -9.37 -12.72
C THR A 161 29.30 -8.18 -13.04
N LYS A 162 28.90 -7.30 -13.97
CA LYS A 162 29.75 -6.18 -14.41
C LYS A 162 29.84 -5.04 -13.38
N ARG A 163 28.75 -4.72 -12.69
CA ARG A 163 28.70 -3.57 -11.78
C ARG A 163 29.15 -3.89 -10.36
N PHE A 164 28.85 -5.11 -9.88
CA PHE A 164 29.10 -5.49 -8.50
C PHE A 164 30.16 -6.56 -8.36
N GLY A 165 30.63 -7.15 -9.47
CA GLY A 165 31.67 -8.19 -9.46
C GLY A 165 31.21 -9.54 -8.92
N PHE A 166 29.90 -9.80 -8.87
CA PHE A 166 29.39 -11.10 -8.45
C PHE A 166 29.71 -12.19 -9.46
N ASP A 167 29.92 -13.39 -8.93
CA ASP A 167 30.02 -14.57 -9.77
C ASP A 167 28.69 -14.91 -10.46
N GLU A 168 28.73 -15.84 -11.40
CA GLU A 168 27.58 -16.19 -12.21
C GLU A 168 26.43 -16.78 -11.39
N GLU A 169 26.74 -17.61 -10.41
CA GLU A 169 25.75 -18.29 -9.55
C GLU A 169 25.02 -17.28 -8.66
N ILE A 170 25.73 -16.35 -8.03
CA ILE A 170 25.16 -15.29 -7.19
C ILE A 170 24.32 -14.34 -8.07
N SER A 171 24.83 -13.92 -9.22
CA SER A 171 24.14 -13.05 -10.16
C SER A 171 22.83 -13.67 -10.65
N GLU A 172 22.83 -14.98 -10.92
CA GLU A 172 21.62 -15.71 -11.31
C GLU A 172 20.58 -15.78 -10.16
N LYS A 173 21.01 -16.06 -8.93
CA LYS A 173 20.13 -16.09 -7.76
C LYS A 173 19.51 -14.71 -7.48
N LEU A 174 20.30 -13.65 -7.56
CA LEU A 174 19.86 -12.27 -7.34
C LEU A 174 18.89 -11.80 -8.43
N SER A 175 19.14 -12.14 -9.71
CA SER A 175 18.25 -11.77 -10.82
C SER A 175 16.85 -12.39 -10.72
N LYS A 176 16.71 -13.51 -10.01
CA LYS A 176 15.42 -14.18 -9.77
C LYS A 176 14.59 -13.57 -8.66
N ILE A 177 15.11 -12.57 -7.93
CA ILE A 177 14.33 -11.90 -6.88
C ILE A 177 13.26 -11.01 -7.54
N ASP A 178 12.00 -11.26 -7.23
CA ASP A 178 10.89 -10.41 -7.69
C ASP A 178 10.56 -9.31 -6.67
N PHE A 179 10.94 -8.08 -7.03
CA PHE A 179 10.56 -6.87 -6.28
C PHE A 179 9.32 -6.17 -6.83
N ASN A 180 8.70 -6.69 -7.91
CA ASN A 180 7.50 -6.11 -8.52
C ASN A 180 6.24 -6.57 -7.79
N LYS A 181 5.96 -5.97 -6.65
CA LYS A 181 4.70 -6.21 -5.93
C LYS A 181 3.58 -5.33 -6.49
N GLN A 182 2.36 -5.87 -6.52
CA GLN A 182 1.17 -5.17 -7.04
C GLN A 182 0.69 -4.01 -6.15
N ALA A 183 1.47 -3.61 -5.16
CA ALA A 183 1.15 -2.52 -4.24
C ALA A 183 2.17 -1.38 -4.38
N PHE A 184 1.71 -0.16 -4.14
CA PHE A 184 2.55 1.04 -4.13
C PHE A 184 2.37 1.79 -2.81
N GLY A 185 3.43 2.52 -2.41
CA GLY A 185 3.52 3.10 -1.07
C GLY A 185 2.85 4.45 -0.88
N ASN A 186 2.09 4.97 -1.84
CA ASN A 186 1.40 6.28 -1.81
C ASN A 186 2.28 7.50 -1.45
N LYS A 187 3.61 7.34 -1.42
CA LYS A 187 4.56 8.40 -1.07
C LYS A 187 5.65 8.51 -2.12
N SER A 188 5.98 9.73 -2.50
CA SER A 188 7.12 9.97 -3.37
C SER A 188 8.44 9.87 -2.58
N ASN A 189 9.55 9.56 -3.27
CA ASN A 189 10.87 9.56 -2.63
C ASN A 189 11.18 10.92 -2.00
N LYS A 190 10.79 12.04 -2.64
CA LYS A 190 10.95 13.38 -2.12
C LYS A 190 10.21 13.58 -0.79
N ALA A 191 8.98 13.10 -0.68
CA ALA A 191 8.21 13.17 0.56
C ALA A 191 8.85 12.30 1.66
N MET A 192 9.23 11.06 1.33
CA MET A 192 9.86 10.16 2.29
C MET A 192 11.17 10.71 2.86
N ARG A 193 12.00 11.36 2.04
CA ARG A 193 13.23 12.00 2.51
C ARG A 193 13.03 13.10 3.55
N LYS A 194 11.91 13.84 3.45
CA LYS A 194 11.59 14.93 4.37
C LYS A 194 10.86 14.45 5.62
N ILE A 195 10.08 13.38 5.51
CA ILE A 195 9.28 12.85 6.62
C ILE A 195 10.11 11.94 7.53
N LEU A 196 11.02 11.15 6.96
CA LEU A 196 11.77 10.13 7.68
C LEU A 196 12.62 10.68 8.85
N PRO A 197 13.32 11.82 8.75
CA PRO A 197 14.07 12.38 9.88
C PRO A 197 13.21 12.55 11.13
N PHE A 198 12.00 13.06 10.98
CA PHE A 198 11.07 13.29 12.08
C PHE A 198 10.48 11.96 12.62
N LEU A 199 10.24 10.97 11.75
CA LEU A 199 9.87 9.63 12.20
C LEU A 199 10.97 8.99 13.05
N MET A 200 12.23 9.19 12.69
CA MET A 200 13.39 8.68 13.45
C MET A 200 13.56 9.37 14.81
N GLU A 201 13.06 10.57 14.97
CA GLU A 201 12.98 11.27 16.26
C GLU A 201 11.77 10.81 17.11
N GLY A 202 10.98 9.87 16.61
CA GLY A 202 9.88 9.25 17.36
C GLY A 202 8.52 9.89 17.20
N TYR A 203 8.36 10.94 16.37
CA TYR A 203 7.07 11.55 16.05
C TYR A 203 6.16 10.57 15.29
N ASP A 204 4.86 10.71 15.49
CA ASP A 204 3.90 9.95 14.68
C ASP A 204 3.94 10.38 13.21
N TYR A 205 3.31 9.60 12.33
CA TYR A 205 3.30 9.90 10.89
C TYR A 205 2.67 11.26 10.55
N SER A 206 1.63 11.64 11.27
CA SER A 206 0.91 12.89 11.04
C SER A 206 1.72 14.12 11.48
N GLU A 207 2.36 14.03 12.64
CA GLU A 207 3.28 15.05 13.16
C GLU A 207 4.50 15.19 12.26
N SER A 208 5.09 14.06 11.86
CA SER A 208 6.22 14.03 10.93
C SER A 208 5.88 14.65 9.57
N CYS A 209 4.65 14.45 9.07
CA CYS A 209 4.18 15.11 7.86
C CYS A 209 4.08 16.64 8.06
N SER A 210 3.54 17.09 9.19
CA SER A 210 3.43 18.53 9.50
C SER A 210 4.79 19.19 9.57
N LEU A 211 5.74 18.60 10.31
CA LEU A 211 7.11 19.06 10.41
C LEU A 211 7.86 19.07 9.06
N ALA A 212 7.53 18.12 8.17
CA ALA A 212 8.06 18.08 6.81
C ALA A 212 7.37 19.07 5.84
N GLY A 213 6.40 19.84 6.30
CA GLY A 213 5.62 20.78 5.50
C GLY A 213 4.58 20.14 4.60
N TYR A 214 4.08 18.96 4.98
CA TYR A 214 3.01 18.23 4.27
C TYR A 214 1.73 18.18 5.09
N ASN A 215 0.60 18.30 4.41
CA ASN A 215 -0.69 18.05 5.03
C ASN A 215 -1.06 16.56 4.87
N HIS A 216 -1.09 15.85 5.96
CA HIS A 216 -1.37 14.40 6.00
C HIS A 216 -2.80 14.04 5.51
N SER A 217 -3.79 14.89 5.80
CA SER A 217 -5.20 14.51 5.65
C SER A 217 -5.87 14.99 4.36
N ASN A 218 -5.14 15.60 3.41
CA ASN A 218 -5.73 16.33 2.28
C ASN A 218 -6.78 17.40 2.68
N SER A 219 -6.94 17.67 3.98
CA SER A 219 -7.76 18.76 4.46
C SER A 219 -6.99 20.06 4.30
N LEU A 220 -7.64 21.05 3.69
CA LEU A 220 -7.05 22.38 3.61
C LEU A 220 -6.94 22.96 5.03
N THR A 221 -5.81 23.60 5.34
CA THR A 221 -5.69 24.41 6.53
C THR A 221 -6.68 25.59 6.48
N LYS A 222 -6.94 26.24 7.60
CA LYS A 222 -7.85 27.39 7.64
C LYS A 222 -7.38 28.49 6.69
N ASP A 223 -6.08 28.79 6.69
CA ASP A 223 -5.47 29.80 5.83
C ASP A 223 -5.56 29.43 4.35
N GLU A 224 -5.30 28.17 3.99
CA GLU A 224 -5.46 27.70 2.61
C GLU A 224 -6.92 27.75 2.15
N ARG A 225 -7.90 27.55 3.04
CA ARG A 225 -9.33 27.71 2.71
C ARG A 225 -9.68 29.17 2.47
N GLU A 226 -9.17 30.08 3.29
CA GLU A 226 -9.41 31.53 3.15
C GLU A 226 -8.71 32.10 1.91
N GLN A 227 -7.53 31.59 1.53
CA GLN A 227 -6.81 32.01 0.33
C GLN A 227 -7.38 31.40 -0.96
N LYS A 228 -8.17 30.33 -0.86
CA LYS A 228 -8.73 29.65 -2.03
C LYS A 228 -9.84 30.48 -2.65
N LYS A 229 -9.55 31.12 -3.78
CA LYS A 229 -10.58 31.82 -4.57
C LYS A 229 -11.64 30.83 -5.05
N THR A 230 -12.87 31.09 -4.71
CA THR A 230 -14.00 30.33 -5.23
C THR A 230 -14.19 30.64 -6.72
N ILE A 231 -14.34 29.60 -7.51
CA ILE A 231 -14.57 29.70 -8.96
C ILE A 231 -16.01 30.15 -9.19
N ASP A 232 -16.21 31.08 -10.13
CA ASP A 232 -17.54 31.58 -10.44
C ASP A 232 -18.38 30.61 -11.27
N ARG A 233 -17.71 29.75 -12.03
CA ARG A 233 -18.34 28.74 -12.88
C ARG A 233 -17.41 27.50 -12.94
N LEU A 234 -17.99 26.31 -12.85
CA LEU A 234 -17.26 25.05 -13.00
C LEU A 234 -16.94 24.81 -14.48
N GLU A 235 -15.70 24.44 -14.78
CA GLU A 235 -15.29 24.04 -16.12
C GLU A 235 -15.76 22.63 -16.44
N LEU A 236 -16.15 22.40 -17.71
CA LEU A 236 -16.50 21.08 -18.18
C LEU A 236 -15.25 20.21 -18.31
N LEU A 237 -15.40 18.94 -17.99
CA LEU A 237 -14.33 17.95 -18.20
C LEU A 237 -14.03 17.83 -19.70
N THR A 238 -12.76 17.86 -20.05
CA THR A 238 -12.33 17.66 -21.43
C THR A 238 -12.59 16.21 -21.88
N LYS A 239 -12.83 16.04 -23.18
CA LYS A 239 -13.11 14.72 -23.76
C LYS A 239 -11.95 13.74 -23.47
N ASN A 240 -12.27 12.55 -22.97
CA ASN A 240 -11.33 11.50 -22.56
C ASN A 240 -10.48 11.85 -21.31
N SER A 241 -10.89 12.81 -20.49
CA SER A 241 -10.25 13.11 -19.20
C SER A 241 -10.45 12.00 -18.18
N LEU A 242 -11.54 11.23 -18.31
CA LEU A 242 -11.81 10.10 -17.44
C LEU A 242 -11.74 8.77 -18.19
N ARG A 243 -11.30 7.73 -17.47
CA ARG A 243 -11.21 6.37 -18.01
C ARG A 243 -12.56 5.80 -18.49
N GLN A 244 -13.68 6.30 -17.94
CA GLN A 244 -15.02 5.86 -18.29
C GLN A 244 -15.80 7.01 -18.95
N PRO A 245 -16.05 6.96 -20.26
CA PRO A 245 -16.74 8.03 -21.00
C PRO A 245 -18.17 8.29 -20.51
N ILE A 246 -18.86 7.26 -20.00
CA ILE A 246 -20.21 7.41 -19.46
C ILE A 246 -20.21 8.27 -18.20
N VAL A 247 -19.24 8.04 -17.30
CA VAL A 247 -19.06 8.83 -16.07
C VAL A 247 -18.72 10.29 -16.42
N GLU A 248 -17.82 10.51 -17.38
CA GLU A 248 -17.48 11.84 -17.89
C GLU A 248 -18.70 12.61 -18.39
N LYS A 249 -19.55 11.94 -19.19
CA LYS A 249 -20.79 12.53 -19.69
C LYS A 249 -21.76 12.90 -18.55
N ILE A 250 -21.95 12.03 -17.58
CA ILE A 250 -22.82 12.28 -16.43
C ILE A 250 -22.28 13.45 -15.58
N LEU A 251 -20.98 13.49 -15.33
CA LEU A 251 -20.34 14.59 -14.59
C LEU A 251 -20.49 15.92 -15.33
N ASN A 252 -20.30 15.94 -16.65
CA ASN A 252 -20.51 17.15 -17.43
C ASN A 252 -21.96 17.64 -17.42
N GLN A 253 -22.94 16.74 -17.42
CA GLN A 253 -24.34 17.09 -17.24
C GLN A 253 -24.58 17.66 -15.83
N MET A 254 -24.01 17.06 -14.79
CA MET A 254 -24.10 17.58 -13.44
C MET A 254 -23.47 18.97 -13.30
N ILE A 255 -22.28 19.19 -13.89
CA ILE A 255 -21.61 20.50 -13.92
C ILE A 255 -22.53 21.57 -14.58
N ASN A 256 -23.18 21.24 -15.69
CA ASN A 256 -24.10 22.16 -16.33
C ASN A 256 -25.29 22.52 -15.43
N VAL A 257 -25.87 21.55 -14.71
CA VAL A 257 -26.96 21.81 -13.78
C VAL A 257 -26.49 22.70 -12.60
N VAL A 258 -25.32 22.41 -12.05
CA VAL A 258 -24.74 23.21 -10.96
C VAL A 258 -24.45 24.64 -11.43
N ASN A 259 -23.89 24.81 -12.62
CA ASN A 259 -23.65 26.13 -13.19
C ASN A 259 -24.94 26.92 -13.40
N ALA A 260 -26.00 26.27 -13.87
CA ALA A 260 -27.32 26.91 -14.01
C ALA A 260 -27.91 27.34 -12.66
N ILE A 261 -27.72 26.55 -11.61
CA ILE A 261 -28.15 26.93 -10.27
C ILE A 261 -27.35 28.12 -9.74
N ILE A 262 -26.02 28.12 -9.95
CA ILE A 262 -25.15 29.26 -9.56
C ILE A 262 -25.55 30.53 -10.29
N GLU A 263 -25.88 30.43 -11.58
CA GLU A 263 -26.29 31.57 -12.38
C GLU A 263 -27.65 32.15 -11.92
N GLN A 264 -28.60 31.30 -11.54
CA GLN A 264 -29.92 31.70 -11.10
C GLN A 264 -29.98 32.18 -9.66
N TYR A 265 -29.28 31.54 -8.75
CA TYR A 265 -29.39 31.74 -7.30
C TYR A 265 -28.14 32.32 -6.61
N GLY A 266 -27.03 32.47 -7.38
CA GLY A 266 -25.74 32.85 -6.83
C GLY A 266 -24.95 31.69 -6.29
N LYS A 267 -23.74 31.97 -5.81
CA LYS A 267 -22.83 30.94 -5.27
C LYS A 267 -23.37 30.34 -3.98
N PRO A 268 -23.39 29.01 -3.85
CA PRO A 268 -23.79 28.35 -2.61
C PRO A 268 -22.78 28.62 -1.50
N SER A 269 -23.26 28.85 -0.29
CA SER A 269 -22.42 28.95 0.92
C SER A 269 -21.86 27.58 1.34
N GLU A 270 -22.57 26.50 1.05
CA GLU A 270 -22.20 25.14 1.39
C GLU A 270 -22.67 24.16 0.30
N ILE A 271 -21.83 23.19 -0.06
CA ILE A 271 -22.19 22.09 -0.93
C ILE A 271 -22.04 20.79 -0.15
N ARG A 272 -23.11 20.05 0.05
CA ARG A 272 -23.11 18.73 0.67
C ARG A 272 -23.23 17.66 -0.41
N VAL A 273 -22.22 16.78 -0.49
CA VAL A 273 -22.26 15.63 -1.39
C VAL A 273 -22.54 14.38 -0.55
N GLU A 274 -23.72 13.83 -0.73
CA GLU A 274 -24.05 12.53 -0.18
C GLU A 274 -23.64 11.46 -1.16
N LEU A 275 -22.63 10.68 -0.80
CA LEU A 275 -22.29 9.47 -1.54
C LEU A 275 -23.24 8.36 -1.05
N ALA A 276 -24.03 7.81 -1.95
CA ALA A 276 -24.74 6.56 -1.68
C ALA A 276 -23.66 5.53 -1.33
N ARG A 277 -23.51 5.22 -0.05
CA ARG A 277 -22.76 4.04 0.36
C ARG A 277 -23.58 2.88 -0.14
N GLU A 278 -23.03 2.07 -1.05
CA GLU A 278 -23.56 0.72 -1.23
C GLU A 278 -23.74 0.15 0.16
N LEU A 279 -24.99 -0.20 0.50
CA LEU A 279 -25.29 -0.87 1.74
C LEU A 279 -24.30 -2.01 1.84
N LYS A 280 -23.41 -1.96 2.83
CA LYS A 280 -22.47 -3.05 3.07
C LYS A 280 -23.35 -4.29 3.21
N GLN A 281 -23.22 -5.21 2.25
CA GLN A 281 -23.93 -6.49 2.32
C GLN A 281 -23.77 -7.07 3.72
N SER A 282 -24.82 -7.56 4.28
CA SER A 282 -24.80 -8.25 5.57
C SER A 282 -23.79 -9.40 5.53
N LYS A 283 -23.38 -9.89 6.67
CA LYS A 283 -22.46 -11.05 6.73
C LYS A 283 -23.04 -12.26 6.00
N ASP A 284 -24.35 -12.44 6.12
CA ASP A 284 -25.07 -13.56 5.52
C ASP A 284 -25.17 -13.40 3.99
N GLU A 285 -25.48 -12.20 3.48
CA GLU A 285 -25.47 -11.91 2.04
C GLU A 285 -24.08 -12.08 1.40
N ARG A 286 -23.00 -11.74 2.13
CA ARG A 286 -21.62 -11.99 1.66
C ARG A 286 -21.30 -13.47 1.63
N ASN A 287 -21.68 -14.22 2.66
CA ASN A 287 -21.50 -15.67 2.71
C ASN A 287 -22.29 -16.36 1.59
N ASP A 288 -23.51 -15.92 1.32
CA ASP A 288 -24.34 -16.44 0.22
C ASP A 288 -23.74 -16.12 -1.15
N ALA A 289 -23.23 -14.91 -1.34
CA ALA A 289 -22.51 -14.51 -2.56
C ALA A 289 -21.23 -15.32 -2.76
N ASP A 290 -20.45 -15.58 -1.70
CA ASP A 290 -19.24 -16.40 -1.74
C ASP A 290 -19.57 -17.88 -2.03
N LEU A 291 -20.64 -18.40 -1.44
CA LEU A 291 -21.14 -19.75 -1.72
C LEU A 291 -21.58 -19.88 -3.18
N GLN A 292 -22.31 -18.89 -3.70
CA GLN A 292 -22.75 -18.87 -5.09
C GLN A 292 -21.58 -18.74 -6.07
N ASN A 293 -20.59 -17.90 -5.75
CA ASN A 293 -19.36 -17.76 -6.52
C ASN A 293 -18.58 -19.08 -6.55
N SER A 294 -18.49 -19.78 -5.42
CA SER A 294 -17.83 -21.09 -5.33
C SER A 294 -18.55 -22.16 -6.15
N LYS A 295 -19.89 -22.19 -6.12
CA LYS A 295 -20.71 -23.07 -6.97
C LYS A 295 -20.50 -22.77 -8.46
N ASN A 296 -20.52 -21.48 -8.82
CA ASN A 296 -20.30 -21.05 -10.19
C ASN A 296 -18.89 -21.39 -10.70
N LYS A 297 -17.88 -21.28 -9.83
CA LYS A 297 -16.50 -21.66 -10.17
C LYS A 297 -16.39 -23.15 -10.47
N LYS A 298 -16.91 -24.01 -9.59
CA LYS A 298 -16.94 -25.48 -9.81
C LYS A 298 -17.66 -25.84 -11.10
N LEU A 299 -18.82 -25.22 -11.36
CA LEU A 299 -19.57 -25.42 -12.59
C LEU A 299 -18.78 -24.99 -13.83
N ASN A 300 -18.06 -23.86 -13.77
CA ASN A 300 -17.22 -23.42 -14.88
C ASN A 300 -16.05 -24.37 -15.15
N GLU A 301 -15.43 -24.91 -14.10
CA GLU A 301 -14.35 -25.89 -14.20
C GLU A 301 -14.84 -27.20 -14.81
N GLU A 302 -16.02 -27.66 -14.42
CA GLU A 302 -16.65 -28.87 -14.97
C GLU A 302 -17.02 -28.72 -16.45
N ILE A 303 -17.62 -27.57 -16.80
CA ILE A 303 -17.89 -27.22 -18.20
C ILE A 303 -16.58 -27.11 -19.02
N GLY A 304 -15.54 -26.51 -18.43
CA GLY A 304 -14.23 -26.39 -19.06
C GLY A 304 -13.62 -27.75 -19.41
N LYS A 305 -13.66 -28.72 -18.47
CA LYS A 305 -13.20 -30.09 -18.71
C LYS A 305 -13.99 -30.74 -19.86
N ARG A 306 -15.31 -30.58 -19.86
CA ARG A 306 -16.19 -31.13 -20.86
C ARG A 306 -15.98 -30.56 -22.26
N LEU A 307 -15.73 -29.23 -22.35
CA LEU A 307 -15.34 -28.56 -23.58
C LEU A 307 -14.01 -29.13 -24.12
N THR A 308 -13.04 -29.35 -23.25
CA THR A 308 -11.74 -29.93 -23.62
C THR A 308 -11.89 -31.37 -24.13
N GLU A 309 -12.74 -32.21 -23.49
CA GLU A 309 -13.06 -33.56 -23.94
C GLU A 309 -13.70 -33.58 -25.35
N LEU A 310 -14.47 -32.52 -25.67
CA LEU A 310 -15.09 -32.31 -26.98
C LEU A 310 -14.12 -31.67 -28.01
N GLY A 311 -12.84 -31.47 -27.68
CA GLY A 311 -11.86 -30.85 -28.56
C GLY A 311 -12.04 -29.33 -28.72
N LEU A 312 -12.80 -28.69 -27.85
CA LEU A 312 -13.10 -27.25 -27.91
C LEU A 312 -12.26 -26.46 -26.90
N PRO A 313 -11.87 -25.20 -27.22
CA PRO A 313 -11.10 -24.39 -26.29
C PRO A 313 -11.96 -23.98 -25.09
N ALA A 314 -11.47 -24.24 -23.86
CA ALA A 314 -12.13 -23.91 -22.59
C ALA A 314 -12.03 -22.41 -22.25
N THR A 315 -12.38 -21.52 -23.18
CA THR A 315 -12.37 -20.07 -22.97
C THR A 315 -13.64 -19.60 -22.28
N LYS A 316 -13.59 -18.43 -21.61
CA LYS A 316 -14.74 -17.81 -20.94
C LYS A 316 -15.94 -17.68 -21.89
N ARG A 317 -15.70 -17.36 -23.17
CA ARG A 317 -16.76 -17.23 -24.20
C ARG A 317 -17.44 -18.57 -24.50
N TYR A 318 -16.68 -19.66 -24.62
CA TYR A 318 -17.23 -20.99 -24.87
C TYR A 318 -17.98 -21.53 -23.64
N ILE A 319 -17.47 -21.31 -22.45
CA ILE A 319 -18.16 -21.65 -21.19
C ILE A 319 -19.50 -20.92 -21.08
N GLN A 320 -19.56 -19.63 -21.43
CA GLN A 320 -20.81 -18.88 -21.42
C GLN A 320 -21.80 -19.38 -22.49
N LYS A 321 -21.34 -19.66 -23.71
CA LYS A 321 -22.19 -20.25 -24.77
C LYS A 321 -22.76 -21.61 -24.33
N TYR A 322 -21.93 -22.46 -23.72
CA TYR A 322 -22.35 -23.75 -23.20
C TYR A 322 -23.45 -23.62 -22.14
N LYS A 323 -23.30 -22.70 -21.20
CA LYS A 323 -24.30 -22.39 -20.16
C LYS A 323 -25.61 -21.89 -20.74
N PHE A 324 -25.59 -21.12 -21.82
CA PHE A 324 -26.79 -20.54 -22.43
C PHE A 324 -27.60 -21.59 -23.19
N ILE A 325 -26.95 -22.57 -23.82
CA ILE A 325 -27.60 -23.60 -24.66
C ILE A 325 -28.13 -24.76 -23.81
N PHE A 326 -27.54 -25.02 -22.65
CA PHE A 326 -27.76 -26.25 -21.87
C PHE A 326 -29.00 -26.33 -20.96
N PRO A 327 -29.71 -25.30 -20.53
CA PRO A 327 -30.81 -25.45 -19.60
C PRO A 327 -32.07 -26.14 -20.20
N SER A 328 -32.15 -26.28 -21.51
CA SER A 328 -33.42 -26.66 -22.16
C SER A 328 -33.43 -27.96 -22.95
N LEU A 329 -32.35 -28.74 -23.00
CA LEU A 329 -32.28 -29.93 -23.86
C LEU A 329 -31.59 -31.14 -23.20
N SER A 330 -32.07 -32.35 -23.49
CA SER A 330 -31.48 -33.60 -22.98
C SER A 330 -30.03 -33.79 -23.45
N LYS A 331 -29.19 -34.43 -22.61
CA LYS A 331 -27.73 -34.50 -22.73
C LYS A 331 -27.17 -34.84 -24.11
N ILE A 332 -27.84 -35.67 -24.88
CA ILE A 332 -27.37 -36.22 -26.18
C ILE A 332 -27.65 -35.23 -27.34
N VAL A 333 -28.79 -34.56 -27.32
CA VAL A 333 -29.20 -33.61 -28.38
C VAL A 333 -28.36 -32.34 -28.33
N VAL A 334 -27.90 -31.96 -27.19
CA VAL A 334 -27.10 -30.74 -26.98
C VAL A 334 -25.67 -30.92 -27.46
N GLU A 335 -25.06 -32.07 -27.27
CA GLU A 335 -23.71 -32.34 -27.78
C GLU A 335 -23.69 -32.31 -29.31
N LEU A 336 -24.73 -32.83 -29.93
CA LEU A 336 -24.92 -32.78 -31.40
C LEU A 336 -25.18 -31.35 -31.92
N LEU A 337 -26.06 -30.59 -31.28
CA LEU A 337 -26.38 -29.22 -31.68
C LEU A 337 -25.21 -28.25 -31.47
N PHE A 338 -24.39 -28.46 -30.43
CA PHE A 338 -23.20 -27.65 -30.20
C PHE A 338 -22.12 -27.88 -31.26
N PHE A 339 -21.97 -29.12 -31.70
CA PHE A 339 -21.07 -29.51 -32.80
C PHE A 339 -21.53 -28.90 -34.14
N ILE A 340 -22.82 -28.90 -34.40
CA ILE A 340 -23.42 -28.29 -35.61
C ILE A 340 -23.30 -26.76 -35.58
N ALA A 341 -23.54 -26.12 -34.42
CA ALA A 341 -23.46 -24.66 -34.28
C ALA A 341 -22.00 -24.13 -34.44
N ILE A 342 -21.01 -24.96 -34.13
CA ILE A 342 -19.59 -24.58 -34.31
C ILE A 342 -19.18 -24.73 -35.77
N LEU A 343 -19.66 -25.77 -36.46
CA LEU A 343 -19.39 -25.98 -37.88
C LEU A 343 -20.03 -24.92 -38.80
N TYR A 344 -21.12 -24.27 -38.34
CA TYR A 344 -21.82 -23.23 -39.13
C TYR A 344 -21.44 -21.80 -38.79
N CYS A 345 -20.60 -21.56 -37.76
CA CYS A 345 -20.18 -20.22 -37.34
C CYS A 345 -18.66 -19.97 -37.47
N SER A 346 -17.93 -20.85 -38.17
CA SER A 346 -16.52 -20.64 -38.53
C SER A 346 -16.42 -19.99 -39.90
#